data_d9b9b2785c03de686d786e33e135bcbb
#
_entry.id   d9b9b2785c03de686d786e33e135bcbb
#
_cell.length_a   1.000
_cell.length_b   1.000
_cell.length_c   1.000
_cell.angle_alpha   90.00
_cell.angle_beta   90.00
_cell.angle_gamma   90.00
#
_symmetry.space_group_name_H-M   'P 1'
#
loop_
_entity.id
_entity.type
_entity.pdbx_description
1 polymer ?
#
loop_
_entity_poly.entity_id
_entity_poly.type
_entity_poly.pdbx_seq_one_letter_code
_entity_poly.pdbx_strand_id
1 'polypeptide(L)'
;MTGGGSAGHVMPNIALLPALKERFDVSYMGTDGIEKDIVRRSNIPFYEIECPKLVRGSVLKNLSLPLRLFKSVKLARRGLLVIQPDVVFSKGGYVSLPVAIAAKKLKIPVLSHESDLKPGLANKLISRYSSVVLTSLYYRVVVIRAPLQGLCY
;
A
#
# COMPACT_ATOMS: atom_id res chain seq x y z
N MET A 1 5.20 2.18 -5.80
CA MET A 1 5.09 1.14 -4.74
C MET A 1 4.68 1.78 -3.42
N THR A 2 4.11 1.00 -2.49
CA THR A 2 3.79 1.47 -1.14
C THR A 2 3.84 0.31 -0.14
N GLY A 3 4.17 0.63 1.10
CA GLY A 3 4.28 -0.30 2.23
C GLY A 3 4.97 0.40 3.39
N GLY A 4 4.66 0.07 4.62
CA GLY A 4 5.34 0.74 5.71
C GLY A 4 4.77 0.43 7.09
N GLY A 5 5.31 1.13 8.08
CA GLY A 5 5.01 0.90 9.49
C GLY A 5 5.79 -0.24 10.13
N SER A 6 6.45 -1.07 9.34
CA SER A 6 7.41 -2.08 9.79
C SER A 6 8.33 -2.50 8.64
N ALA A 7 9.52 -3.02 8.96
CA ALA A 7 10.46 -3.53 7.96
C ALA A 7 9.88 -4.67 7.12
N GLY A 8 9.01 -5.51 7.69
CA GLY A 8 8.34 -6.60 6.99
C GLY A 8 7.45 -6.17 5.82
N HIS A 9 6.97 -4.92 5.82
CA HIS A 9 6.21 -4.34 4.71
C HIS A 9 7.09 -3.55 3.73
N VAL A 10 8.34 -3.27 4.07
CA VAL A 10 9.26 -2.47 3.24
C VAL A 10 10.27 -3.36 2.53
N MET A 11 10.95 -4.24 3.25
CA MET A 11 12.03 -5.07 2.70
C MET A 11 11.63 -5.91 1.49
N PRO A 12 10.44 -6.54 1.43
CA PRO A 12 10.03 -7.25 0.23
C PRO A 12 9.86 -6.34 -1.00
N ASN A 13 9.44 -5.08 -0.80
CA ASN A 13 9.40 -4.09 -1.88
C ASN A 13 10.81 -3.78 -2.40
N ILE A 14 11.78 -3.63 -1.49
CA ILE A 14 13.16 -3.36 -1.86
C ILE A 14 13.78 -4.56 -2.61
N ALA A 15 13.49 -5.78 -2.17
CA ALA A 15 13.97 -6.99 -2.84
C ALA A 15 13.48 -7.14 -4.29
N LEU A 16 12.33 -6.56 -4.63
CA LEU A 16 11.79 -6.57 -5.99
C LEU A 16 12.41 -5.49 -6.91
N LEU A 17 13.03 -4.46 -6.33
CA LEU A 17 13.52 -3.31 -7.11
C LEU A 17 14.49 -3.67 -8.24
N PRO A 18 15.48 -4.56 -8.06
CA PRO A 18 16.40 -4.90 -9.16
C PRO A 18 15.66 -5.36 -10.42
N ALA A 19 14.73 -6.29 -10.26
CA ALA A 19 13.94 -6.81 -11.37
C ALA A 19 12.93 -5.79 -11.95
N LEU A 20 12.37 -4.95 -11.09
CA LEU A 20 11.37 -3.96 -11.52
C LEU A 20 12.01 -2.79 -12.27
N LYS A 21 13.17 -2.31 -11.84
CA LYS A 21 13.88 -1.17 -12.48
C LYS A 21 14.32 -1.46 -13.92
N GLU A 22 14.42 -2.73 -14.31
CA GLU A 22 14.74 -3.10 -15.69
C GLU A 22 13.61 -2.76 -16.68
N ARG A 23 12.38 -2.62 -16.18
CA ARG A 23 11.18 -2.51 -17.02
C ARG A 23 10.22 -1.38 -16.63
N PHE A 24 10.40 -0.79 -15.45
CA PHE A 24 9.47 0.18 -14.90
C PHE A 24 10.20 1.35 -14.23
N ASP A 25 9.62 2.53 -14.36
CA ASP A 25 9.96 3.68 -13.55
C ASP A 25 9.32 3.52 -12.17
N VAL A 26 10.13 3.24 -11.16
CA VAL A 26 9.66 2.90 -9.83
C VAL A 26 9.74 4.10 -8.91
N SER A 27 8.62 4.45 -8.28
CA SER A 27 8.53 5.42 -7.19
C SER A 27 7.96 4.77 -5.93
N TYR A 28 8.27 5.33 -4.78
CA TYR A 28 7.75 4.85 -3.50
C TYR A 28 6.95 5.93 -2.79
N MET A 29 5.78 5.55 -2.24
CA MET A 29 4.96 6.43 -1.42
C MET A 29 4.85 5.83 -0.02
N GLY A 30 5.25 6.60 1.00
CA GLY A 30 5.31 6.15 2.38
C GLY A 30 5.26 7.30 3.38
N THR A 31 5.42 7.01 4.67
CA THR A 31 5.48 8.02 5.73
C THR A 31 6.92 8.36 6.11
N ASP A 32 7.11 9.38 6.95
CA ASP A 32 8.38 9.69 7.59
C ASP A 32 8.69 8.68 8.71
N GLY A 33 8.75 7.40 8.33
CA GLY A 33 9.02 6.27 9.18
C GLY A 33 10.21 5.46 8.68
N ILE A 34 10.34 4.23 9.19
CA ILE A 34 11.41 3.31 8.81
C ILE A 34 11.53 3.10 7.28
N GLU A 35 10.40 3.19 6.56
CA GLU A 35 10.38 3.07 5.11
C GLU A 35 11.18 4.16 4.40
N LYS A 36 11.16 5.38 4.91
CA LYS A 36 11.86 6.51 4.29
C LYS A 36 13.37 6.29 4.23
N ASP A 37 13.97 5.87 5.33
CA ASP A 37 15.41 5.63 5.40
C ASP A 37 15.84 4.43 4.56
N ILE A 38 15.03 3.37 4.55
CA ILE A 38 15.31 2.16 3.76
C ILE A 38 15.21 2.48 2.27
N VAL A 39 14.15 3.15 1.84
CA VAL A 39 13.90 3.45 0.43
C VAL A 39 14.90 4.45 -0.14
N ARG A 40 15.31 5.46 0.63
CA ARG A 40 16.34 6.43 0.21
C ARG A 40 17.65 5.77 -0.22
N ARG A 41 18.05 4.68 0.46
CA ARG A 41 19.24 3.90 0.12
C ARG A 41 19.13 3.15 -1.21
N SER A 42 17.90 3.01 -1.74
CA SER A 42 17.63 2.27 -2.97
C SER A 42 17.61 3.16 -4.22
N ASN A 43 17.88 4.46 -4.06
CA ASN A 43 17.95 5.44 -5.13
C ASN A 43 16.72 5.41 -6.07
N ILE A 44 15.53 5.53 -5.46
CA ILE A 44 14.25 5.73 -6.13
C ILE A 44 13.52 6.94 -5.55
N PRO A 45 12.68 7.65 -6.33
CA PRO A 45 11.89 8.76 -5.83
C PRO A 45 11.00 8.35 -4.66
N PHE A 46 11.01 9.12 -3.59
CA PHE A 46 10.17 8.91 -2.40
C PHE A 46 9.20 10.06 -2.22
N TYR A 47 7.92 9.73 -2.14
CA TYR A 47 6.82 10.67 -1.92
C TYR A 47 6.26 10.46 -0.52
N GLU A 48 6.40 11.47 0.31
CA GLU A 48 5.97 11.42 1.69
C GLU A 48 4.49 11.73 1.83
N ILE A 49 3.82 10.94 2.65
CA ILE A 49 2.45 11.17 3.09
C ILE A 49 2.35 11.06 4.62
N GLU A 50 1.48 11.84 5.22
CA GLU A 50 1.10 11.61 6.60
C GLU A 50 0.05 10.50 6.68
N CYS A 51 0.23 9.54 7.57
CA CYS A 51 -0.73 8.46 7.78
C CYS A 51 -0.97 8.20 9.27
N PRO A 52 -2.22 8.23 9.74
CA PRO A 52 -2.52 7.93 11.12
C PRO A 52 -2.35 6.44 11.41
N LYS A 53 -1.71 6.13 12.51
CA LYS A 53 -1.60 4.78 13.05
C LYS A 53 -2.76 4.51 13.99
N LEU A 54 -3.43 3.37 13.84
CA LEU A 54 -4.45 2.90 14.78
C LEU A 54 -3.79 2.56 16.12
N VAL A 55 -4.29 3.16 17.20
CA VAL A 55 -3.85 2.84 18.55
C VAL A 55 -4.72 1.71 19.11
N ARG A 56 -4.15 0.51 19.23
CA ARG A 56 -4.86 -0.64 19.78
C ARG A 56 -5.27 -0.38 21.23
N GLY A 57 -6.51 -0.76 21.59
CA GLY A 57 -7.01 -0.66 22.96
C GLY A 57 -7.48 0.74 23.40
N SER A 58 -7.50 1.75 22.52
CA SER A 58 -7.98 3.09 22.90
C SER A 58 -8.99 3.65 21.90
N VAL A 59 -10.25 3.68 22.27
CA VAL A 59 -11.33 4.24 21.44
C VAL A 59 -11.17 5.76 21.32
N LEU A 60 -10.89 6.45 22.41
CA LEU A 60 -10.74 7.92 22.46
C LEU A 60 -9.62 8.42 21.54
N LYS A 61 -8.46 7.75 21.53
CA LYS A 61 -7.32 8.10 20.66
C LYS A 61 -7.62 7.88 19.17
N ASN A 62 -8.59 7.03 18.87
CA ASN A 62 -8.98 6.72 17.49
C ASN A 62 -10.18 7.54 16.99
N LEU A 63 -10.79 8.38 17.81
CA LEU A 63 -11.97 9.16 17.42
C LEU A 63 -11.67 10.09 16.22
N SER A 64 -10.48 10.65 16.15
CA SER A 64 -10.02 11.49 15.02
C SER A 64 -9.49 10.69 13.82
N LEU A 65 -9.41 9.35 13.92
CA LEU A 65 -8.81 8.49 12.89
C LEU A 65 -9.48 8.65 11.52
N PRO A 66 -10.82 8.69 11.38
CA PRO A 66 -11.47 8.86 10.08
C PRO A 66 -11.09 10.17 9.40
N LEU A 67 -11.08 11.28 10.16
CA LEU A 67 -10.70 12.59 9.62
C LEU A 67 -9.22 12.63 9.19
N ARG A 68 -8.34 12.05 10.01
CA ARG A 68 -6.91 11.94 9.69
C ARG A 68 -6.67 11.05 8.47
N LEU A 69 -7.38 9.92 8.37
CA LEU A 69 -7.33 9.05 7.20
C LEU A 69 -7.80 9.78 5.94
N PHE A 70 -8.88 10.57 6.04
CA PHE A 70 -9.36 11.38 4.91
C PHE A 70 -8.29 12.38 4.43
N LYS A 71 -7.58 13.06 5.34
CA LYS A 71 -6.45 13.93 4.99
C LYS A 71 -5.33 13.14 4.30
N SER A 72 -4.98 11.97 4.81
CA SER A 72 -3.97 11.09 4.21
C SER A 72 -4.36 10.65 2.80
N VAL A 73 -5.62 10.29 2.58
CA VAL A 73 -6.13 9.94 1.23
C VAL A 73 -6.02 11.12 0.28
N LYS A 74 -6.29 12.35 0.75
CA LYS A 74 -6.16 13.57 -0.07
C LYS A 74 -4.69 13.83 -0.45
N LEU A 75 -3.75 13.64 0.49
CA LEU A 75 -2.32 13.76 0.23
C LEU A 75 -1.83 12.68 -0.75
N ALA A 76 -2.20 11.41 -0.51
CA ALA A 76 -1.88 10.31 -1.41
C ALA A 76 -2.42 10.56 -2.83
N ARG A 77 -3.66 11.07 -2.95
CA ARG A 77 -4.25 11.42 -4.24
C ARG A 77 -3.45 12.48 -4.98
N ARG A 78 -2.98 13.52 -4.27
CA ARG A 78 -2.13 14.57 -4.88
C ARG A 78 -0.80 13.98 -5.37
N GLY A 79 -0.15 13.14 -4.57
CA GLY A 79 1.08 12.45 -4.99
C GLY A 79 0.86 11.54 -6.21
N LEU A 80 -0.22 10.77 -6.23
CA LEU A 80 -0.55 9.92 -7.38
C LEU A 80 -0.85 10.72 -8.66
N LEU A 81 -1.42 11.92 -8.56
CA LEU A 81 -1.64 12.81 -9.71
C LEU A 81 -0.31 13.39 -10.24
N VAL A 82 0.70 13.56 -9.40
CA VAL A 82 2.04 14.00 -9.82
C VAL A 82 2.81 12.84 -10.46
N ILE A 83 2.76 11.65 -9.83
CA ILE A 83 3.48 10.45 -10.31
C ILE A 83 2.86 9.88 -11.58
N GLN A 84 1.51 9.94 -11.70
CA GLN A 84 0.72 9.33 -12.78
C GLN A 84 1.06 7.85 -13.03
N PRO A 85 1.07 6.99 -11.98
CA PRO A 85 1.49 5.61 -12.15
C PRO A 85 0.43 4.79 -12.89
N ASP A 86 0.87 3.85 -13.72
CA ASP A 86 -0.01 2.88 -14.39
C ASP A 86 -0.57 1.85 -13.40
N VAL A 87 0.15 1.58 -12.32
CA VAL A 87 -0.21 0.59 -11.30
C VAL A 87 0.38 0.94 -9.94
N VAL A 88 -0.35 0.63 -8.87
CA VAL A 88 0.14 0.70 -7.49
C VAL A 88 0.37 -0.70 -6.96
N PHE A 89 1.60 -1.00 -6.57
CA PHE A 89 1.93 -2.22 -5.83
C PHE A 89 1.99 -1.93 -4.34
N SER A 90 1.20 -2.67 -3.55
CA SER A 90 1.08 -2.52 -2.08
C SER A 90 1.53 -3.79 -1.37
N LYS A 91 2.56 -3.69 -0.54
CA LYS A 91 2.97 -4.78 0.38
C LYS A 91 2.16 -4.76 1.68
N GLY A 92 1.34 -3.74 1.86
CA GLY A 92 0.48 -3.62 3.04
C GLY A 92 1.03 -2.71 4.13
N GLY A 93 0.49 -2.92 5.34
CA GLY A 93 0.68 -1.99 6.45
C GLY A 93 -0.30 -0.81 6.39
N TYR A 94 -0.45 -0.11 7.53
CA TYR A 94 -1.40 1.02 7.64
C TYR A 94 -1.10 2.17 6.66
N VAL A 95 0.15 2.32 6.28
CA VAL A 95 0.64 3.35 5.33
C VAL A 95 0.06 3.16 3.93
N SER A 96 -0.15 1.92 3.51
CA SER A 96 -0.66 1.62 2.17
C SER A 96 -2.16 1.87 2.02
N LEU A 97 -2.92 1.93 3.11
CA LEU A 97 -4.39 2.06 3.04
C LEU A 97 -4.84 3.37 2.36
N PRO A 98 -4.35 4.56 2.74
CA PRO A 98 -4.74 5.80 2.07
C PRO A 98 -4.31 5.82 0.60
N VAL A 99 -3.18 5.19 0.26
CA VAL A 99 -2.70 5.10 -1.13
C VAL A 99 -3.63 4.22 -1.96
N ALA A 100 -4.03 3.05 -1.45
CA ALA A 100 -4.96 2.16 -2.14
C ALA A 100 -6.34 2.80 -2.36
N ILE A 101 -6.87 3.52 -1.35
CA ILE A 101 -8.13 4.27 -1.47
C ILE A 101 -8.00 5.35 -2.54
N ALA A 102 -6.91 6.11 -2.54
CA ALA A 102 -6.68 7.19 -3.49
C ALA A 102 -6.52 6.65 -4.93
N ALA A 103 -5.76 5.57 -5.11
CA ALA A 103 -5.56 4.90 -6.39
C ALA A 103 -6.90 4.40 -6.97
N LYS A 104 -7.72 3.73 -6.14
CA LYS A 104 -9.07 3.29 -6.56
C LYS A 104 -9.94 4.45 -7.05
N LYS A 105 -9.92 5.60 -6.34
CA LYS A 105 -10.67 6.81 -6.74
C LYS A 105 -10.17 7.41 -8.07
N LEU A 106 -8.89 7.23 -8.38
CA LEU A 106 -8.26 7.67 -9.64
C LEU A 106 -8.34 6.61 -10.74
N LYS A 107 -8.99 5.45 -10.47
CA LYS A 107 -9.08 4.31 -11.38
C LYS A 107 -7.72 3.68 -11.71
N ILE A 108 -6.72 3.89 -10.87
CA ILE A 108 -5.40 3.26 -10.98
C ILE A 108 -5.51 1.86 -10.35
N PRO A 109 -5.16 0.79 -11.07
CA PRO A 109 -5.20 -0.56 -10.54
C PRO A 109 -4.24 -0.73 -9.37
N VAL A 110 -4.69 -1.44 -8.33
CA VAL A 110 -3.91 -1.75 -7.14
C VAL A 110 -3.65 -3.25 -7.06
N LEU A 111 -2.40 -3.64 -7.03
CA LEU A 111 -1.96 -4.99 -6.73
C LEU A 111 -1.49 -5.02 -5.28
N SER A 112 -2.15 -5.77 -4.42
CA SER A 112 -1.71 -5.96 -3.04
C SER A 112 -1.10 -7.35 -2.84
N HIS A 113 -0.12 -7.45 -1.96
CA HIS A 113 0.51 -8.71 -1.61
C HIS A 113 0.38 -8.96 -0.11
N GLU A 114 -0.08 -10.17 0.25
CA GLU A 114 -0.17 -10.66 1.62
C GLU A 114 0.72 -11.89 1.79
N SER A 115 1.62 -11.84 2.76
CA SER A 115 2.52 -12.96 3.08
C SER A 115 2.05 -13.80 4.25
N ASP A 116 1.14 -13.28 5.07
CA ASP A 116 0.68 -13.94 6.28
C ASP A 116 -0.55 -14.81 6.00
N LEU A 117 -0.66 -15.96 6.68
CA LEU A 117 -1.83 -16.83 6.62
C LEU A 117 -3.11 -16.13 7.09
N LYS A 118 -2.97 -15.21 8.05
CA LYS A 118 -4.08 -14.40 8.54
C LYS A 118 -3.77 -12.92 8.28
N PRO A 119 -4.39 -12.33 7.26
CA PRO A 119 -4.14 -10.94 6.92
C PRO A 119 -4.50 -10.02 8.10
N GLY A 120 -3.63 -9.07 8.38
CA GLY A 120 -3.86 -8.03 9.36
C GLY A 120 -5.02 -7.10 8.93
N LEU A 121 -5.54 -6.31 9.89
CA LEU A 121 -6.68 -5.41 9.65
C LEU A 121 -6.42 -4.45 8.47
N ALA A 122 -5.23 -3.88 8.38
CA ALA A 122 -4.87 -2.99 7.27
C ALA A 122 -4.98 -3.70 5.93
N ASN A 123 -4.43 -4.91 5.79
CA ASN A 123 -4.45 -5.66 4.54
C ASN A 123 -5.87 -6.16 4.19
N LYS A 124 -6.71 -6.49 5.18
CA LYS A 124 -8.14 -6.75 4.95
C LYS A 124 -8.89 -5.54 4.39
N LEU A 125 -8.53 -4.33 4.83
CA LEU A 125 -9.12 -3.11 4.28
C LEU A 125 -8.56 -2.79 2.90
N ILE A 126 -7.25 -2.93 2.68
CA ILE A 126 -6.58 -2.68 1.40
C ILE A 126 -7.15 -3.60 0.32
N SER A 127 -7.43 -4.88 0.62
CA SER A 127 -7.96 -5.83 -0.36
C SER A 127 -9.29 -5.39 -0.98
N ARG A 128 -10.11 -4.59 -0.28
CA ARG A 128 -11.36 -4.02 -0.82
C ARG A 128 -11.12 -2.96 -1.91
N TYR A 129 -9.94 -2.39 -1.96
CA TYR A 129 -9.54 -1.38 -2.93
C TYR A 129 -8.57 -1.93 -3.99
N SER A 130 -8.13 -3.18 -3.83
CA SER A 130 -7.22 -3.85 -4.74
C SER A 130 -7.95 -4.47 -5.92
N SER A 131 -7.34 -4.40 -7.10
CA SER A 131 -7.80 -5.12 -8.28
C SER A 131 -7.37 -6.59 -8.24
N VAL A 132 -6.20 -6.84 -7.61
CA VAL A 132 -5.63 -8.18 -7.44
C VAL A 132 -5.00 -8.28 -6.06
N VAL A 133 -5.19 -9.42 -5.40
CA VAL A 133 -4.50 -9.78 -4.17
C VAL A 133 -3.60 -10.98 -4.46
N LEU A 134 -2.30 -10.80 -4.30
CA LEU A 134 -1.30 -11.85 -4.38
C LEU A 134 -1.07 -12.40 -2.98
N THR A 135 -1.01 -13.71 -2.85
CA THR A 135 -0.70 -14.36 -1.56
C THR A 135 0.45 -15.33 -1.70
N SER A 136 1.30 -15.42 -0.67
CA SER A 136 2.39 -16.39 -0.59
C SER A 136 1.98 -17.52 0.35
N LEU A 137 1.19 -18.47 -0.17
CA LEU A 137 0.80 -19.67 0.56
C LEU A 137 1.54 -20.89 -0.02
N TYR A 138 2.24 -21.66 0.82
CA TYR A 138 2.89 -22.92 0.45
C TYR A 138 3.76 -22.84 -0.82
N TYR A 139 4.65 -21.84 -0.89
CA TYR A 139 5.56 -21.64 -2.04
C TYR A 139 4.87 -21.38 -3.39
N ARG A 140 3.57 -21.09 -3.40
CA ARG A 140 2.83 -20.68 -4.59
C ARG A 140 2.26 -19.29 -4.41
N VAL A 141 2.40 -18.45 -5.42
CA VAL A 141 1.68 -17.18 -5.49
C VAL A 141 0.27 -17.49 -5.96
N VAL A 142 -0.70 -17.29 -5.09
CA VAL A 142 -2.12 -17.39 -5.46
C VAL A 142 -2.61 -15.99 -5.81
N VAL A 143 -3.12 -15.84 -7.01
CA VAL A 143 -3.76 -14.61 -7.46
C VAL A 143 -5.25 -14.70 -7.12
N ILE A 144 -5.67 -13.96 -6.11
CA ILE A 144 -7.09 -13.79 -5.82
C ILE A 144 -7.51 -12.48 -6.48
N ARG A 145 -8.35 -12.55 -7.51
CA ARG A 145 -8.98 -11.34 -8.03
C ARG A 145 -9.88 -10.79 -6.94
N ALA A 146 -9.62 -9.56 -6.51
CA ALA A 146 -10.58 -8.86 -5.67
C ALA A 146 -11.90 -8.78 -6.46
N PRO A 147 -13.06 -8.98 -5.81
CA PRO A 147 -14.32 -8.88 -6.49
C PRO A 147 -14.45 -7.48 -7.07
N LEU A 148 -14.28 -7.36 -8.38
CA LEU A 148 -14.84 -6.26 -9.13
C LEU A 148 -16.35 -6.42 -8.91
N GLN A 149 -16.98 -5.44 -8.27
CA GLN A 149 -18.44 -5.42 -8.14
C GLN A 149 -19.00 -5.66 -9.55
N GLY A 150 -19.58 -6.84 -9.77
CA GLY A 150 -20.30 -7.15 -11.00
C GLY A 150 -19.89 -8.40 -11.77
N LEU A 151 -18.98 -9.24 -11.29
CA LEU A 151 -18.77 -10.55 -11.90
C LEU A 151 -19.22 -11.64 -10.92
N CYS A 152 -20.50 -11.99 -11.03
CA CYS A 152 -20.99 -13.29 -10.55
C CYS A 152 -20.30 -14.40 -11.32
N TYR A 153 -19.86 -15.43 -10.60
CA TYR A 153 -19.59 -16.74 -11.14
C TYR A 153 -20.91 -17.49 -11.21
#